data_aa5f0ea6f4e3c026efe3b34487395dc3
#
_entry.id   aa5f0ea6f4e3c026efe3b34487395dc3
#
_cell.length_a   1.000
_cell.length_b   1.000
_cell.length_c   1.000
_cell.angle_alpha   90.00
_cell.angle_beta   90.00
_cell.angle_gamma   90.00
#
_symmetry.space_group_name_H-M   'P 1'
#
loop_
_entity.id
_entity.type
_entity.pdbx_description
1 polymer ?
#
loop_
_entity_poly.entity_id
_entity_poly.type
_entity_poly.pdbx_seq_one_letter_code
_entity_poly.pdbx_strand_id
1 'polypeptide(L)'
;EEADALTGTSIRSSPISGNIMAAAPNLRIVAKASIGVDDVDVEAATKQGVLVTNSPLESNWSAVAEGTMSMILSLLKKTRERDEAMKRGEWRDPVLQGTFLGNRQDGYKGLTIGMIGFGRTARRFTDLLAPWRVRIIAYDPYIEPSRFVLSNVTRVDLTTLLKESDIVSLHVTLTKETRQMIGVEEIGLMKQTAILINTSRGQVVNEKALIDALQN
;
A
#
# COMPACT_ATOMS: atom_id res chain seq x y z
N GLU A 1 -27.25 -20.51 14.48
CA GLU A 1 -27.24 -20.80 15.95
C GLU A 1 -26.37 -22.03 16.27
N GLU A 2 -26.16 -22.97 15.33
CA GLU A 2 -25.33 -24.17 15.52
C GLU A 2 -23.90 -24.05 15.00
N ALA A 3 -23.52 -22.91 14.41
CA ALA A 3 -22.21 -22.73 13.82
C ALA A 3 -21.11 -22.65 14.88
N ASP A 4 -20.08 -23.48 14.77
CA ASP A 4 -18.87 -23.45 15.60
C ASP A 4 -17.70 -22.74 14.89
N ALA A 5 -17.78 -22.56 13.55
CA ALA A 5 -16.79 -21.89 12.75
C ALA A 5 -17.43 -20.98 11.67
N LEU A 6 -16.85 -19.83 11.47
CA LEU A 6 -17.13 -18.95 10.33
C LEU A 6 -15.88 -18.85 9.44
N THR A 7 -16.07 -19.04 8.14
CA THR A 7 -15.02 -18.82 7.16
C THR A 7 -15.41 -17.67 6.24
N GLY A 8 -14.48 -16.78 5.95
CA GLY A 8 -14.74 -15.60 5.11
C GLY A 8 -13.59 -15.32 4.16
N THR A 9 -13.93 -15.10 2.89
CA THR A 9 -12.95 -14.80 1.84
C THR A 9 -13.12 -13.41 1.25
N SER A 10 -14.28 -12.75 1.42
CA SER A 10 -14.60 -11.50 0.73
C SER A 10 -14.61 -10.31 1.67
N ILE A 11 -13.90 -9.27 1.27
CA ILE A 11 -13.85 -7.96 1.94
C ILE A 11 -15.17 -7.16 1.72
N ARG A 12 -15.98 -7.55 0.75
CA ARG A 12 -17.19 -6.80 0.35
C ARG A 12 -18.50 -7.29 0.97
N SER A 13 -18.48 -8.47 1.57
CA SER A 13 -19.62 -8.95 2.36
C SER A 13 -19.58 -8.29 3.74
N SER A 14 -20.72 -8.21 4.38
CA SER A 14 -20.91 -7.58 5.68
C SER A 14 -19.79 -7.91 6.67
N PRO A 15 -19.32 -6.92 7.44
CA PRO A 15 -18.30 -7.16 8.45
C PRO A 15 -18.80 -8.18 9.47
N ILE A 16 -17.90 -9.05 9.95
CA ILE A 16 -18.20 -9.97 11.04
C ILE A 16 -18.17 -9.18 12.35
N SER A 17 -19.31 -8.62 12.67
CA SER A 17 -19.49 -7.77 13.86
C SER A 17 -19.67 -8.60 15.13
N GLY A 18 -19.53 -7.94 16.27
CA GLY A 18 -19.82 -8.55 17.59
C GLY A 18 -21.23 -9.10 17.68
N ASN A 19 -22.23 -8.46 17.03
CA ASN A 19 -23.62 -8.94 17.02
C ASN A 19 -23.77 -10.25 16.25
N ILE A 20 -23.05 -10.42 15.12
CA ILE A 20 -23.04 -11.69 14.37
C ILE A 20 -22.44 -12.80 15.22
N MET A 21 -21.33 -12.53 15.89
CA MET A 21 -20.68 -13.51 16.76
C MET A 21 -21.56 -13.85 17.97
N ALA A 22 -22.24 -12.88 18.59
CA ALA A 22 -23.16 -13.09 19.69
C ALA A 22 -24.40 -13.93 19.32
N ALA A 23 -24.82 -13.87 18.05
CA ALA A 23 -25.94 -14.68 17.54
C ALA A 23 -25.56 -16.16 17.34
N ALA A 24 -24.26 -16.49 17.44
CA ALA A 24 -23.74 -17.85 17.31
C ALA A 24 -23.02 -18.28 18.62
N PRO A 25 -23.74 -18.72 19.65
CA PRO A 25 -23.18 -19.01 20.99
C PRO A 25 -22.14 -20.13 21.00
N ASN A 26 -22.15 -21.00 20.02
CA ASN A 26 -21.19 -22.09 19.87
C ASN A 26 -19.96 -21.70 19.03
N LEU A 27 -19.88 -20.46 18.53
CA LEU A 27 -18.80 -20.00 17.67
C LEU A 27 -17.45 -20.00 18.44
N ARG A 28 -16.46 -20.69 17.89
CA ARG A 28 -15.11 -20.82 18.47
C ARG A 28 -14.04 -20.17 17.63
N ILE A 29 -14.27 -20.06 16.31
CA ILE A 29 -13.24 -19.56 15.38
C ILE A 29 -13.86 -18.78 14.21
N VAL A 30 -13.20 -17.69 13.85
CA VAL A 30 -13.39 -16.96 12.61
C VAL A 30 -12.11 -17.10 11.78
N ALA A 31 -12.17 -17.86 10.69
CA ALA A 31 -11.02 -18.13 9.83
C ALA A 31 -11.11 -17.30 8.54
N LYS A 32 -10.13 -16.43 8.32
CA LYS A 32 -10.02 -15.58 7.12
C LYS A 32 -9.04 -16.20 6.12
N ALA A 33 -9.48 -16.40 4.89
CA ALA A 33 -8.61 -16.82 3.78
C ALA A 33 -7.82 -15.64 3.16
N SER A 34 -7.74 -14.51 3.85
CA SER A 34 -7.02 -13.29 3.46
C SER A 34 -6.04 -12.85 4.54
N ILE A 35 -5.15 -11.90 4.22
CA ILE A 35 -4.23 -11.34 5.21
C ILE A 35 -4.97 -10.37 6.15
N GLY A 36 -5.79 -9.48 5.58
CA GLY A 36 -6.52 -8.47 6.35
C GLY A 36 -7.68 -9.04 7.13
N VAL A 37 -7.87 -8.52 8.34
CA VAL A 37 -8.99 -8.84 9.24
C VAL A 37 -9.79 -7.59 9.63
N ASP A 38 -9.70 -6.54 8.83
CA ASP A 38 -10.31 -5.24 9.11
C ASP A 38 -11.85 -5.29 9.12
N ASP A 39 -12.42 -6.33 8.53
CA ASP A 39 -13.85 -6.64 8.48
C ASP A 39 -14.32 -7.55 9.63
N VAL A 40 -13.45 -7.87 10.59
CA VAL A 40 -13.76 -8.65 11.77
C VAL A 40 -13.62 -7.77 13.02
N ASP A 41 -14.63 -7.75 13.86
CA ASP A 41 -14.57 -7.13 15.19
C ASP A 41 -13.73 -7.99 16.13
N VAL A 42 -12.40 -7.83 16.05
CA VAL A 42 -11.45 -8.61 16.83
C VAL A 42 -11.60 -8.35 18.33
N GLU A 43 -12.02 -7.14 18.72
CA GLU A 43 -12.25 -6.81 20.14
C GLU A 43 -13.45 -7.59 20.70
N ALA A 44 -14.55 -7.63 19.94
CA ALA A 44 -15.72 -8.44 20.31
C ALA A 44 -15.40 -9.94 20.31
N ALA A 45 -14.62 -10.42 19.32
CA ALA A 45 -14.15 -11.81 19.28
C ALA A 45 -13.36 -12.17 20.53
N THR A 46 -12.43 -11.31 20.94
CA THR A 46 -11.63 -11.52 22.17
C THR A 46 -12.52 -11.59 23.41
N LYS A 47 -13.51 -10.69 23.55
CA LYS A 47 -14.45 -10.69 24.68
C LYS A 47 -15.31 -11.96 24.76
N GLN A 48 -15.61 -12.54 23.59
CA GLN A 48 -16.45 -13.75 23.49
C GLN A 48 -15.62 -15.05 23.45
N GLY A 49 -14.29 -14.97 23.54
CA GLY A 49 -13.40 -16.14 23.50
C GLY A 49 -13.33 -16.79 22.11
N VAL A 50 -13.64 -16.05 21.04
CA VAL A 50 -13.60 -16.52 19.65
C VAL A 50 -12.22 -16.27 19.06
N LEU A 51 -11.58 -17.29 18.51
CA LEU A 51 -10.31 -17.18 17.82
C LEU A 51 -10.51 -16.50 16.44
N VAL A 52 -9.62 -15.57 16.10
CA VAL A 52 -9.57 -15.00 14.74
C VAL A 52 -8.24 -15.40 14.11
N THR A 53 -8.31 -16.08 12.96
CA THR A 53 -7.12 -16.48 12.19
C THR A 53 -7.13 -15.86 10.81
N ASN A 54 -5.93 -15.68 10.24
CA ASN A 54 -5.74 -15.20 8.89
C ASN A 54 -4.76 -16.08 8.11
N SER A 55 -4.63 -15.85 6.80
CA SER A 55 -3.80 -16.66 5.89
C SER A 55 -2.73 -15.80 5.22
N PRO A 56 -1.59 -15.52 5.90
CA PRO A 56 -0.53 -14.68 5.36
C PRO A 56 0.41 -15.48 4.45
N LEU A 57 -0.03 -15.81 3.24
CA LEU A 57 0.76 -16.54 2.24
C LEU A 57 1.63 -15.58 1.41
N GLU A 58 2.80 -16.07 0.96
CA GLU A 58 3.72 -15.28 0.13
C GLU A 58 3.06 -14.79 -1.15
N SER A 59 2.24 -15.60 -1.78
CA SER A 59 1.47 -15.22 -2.97
C SER A 59 0.63 -13.95 -2.79
N ASN A 60 0.16 -13.67 -1.57
CA ASN A 60 -0.63 -12.47 -1.29
C ASN A 60 0.24 -11.20 -1.33
N TRP A 61 1.34 -11.15 -0.54
CA TRP A 61 2.15 -9.93 -0.50
C TRP A 61 3.02 -9.75 -1.73
N SER A 62 3.42 -10.83 -2.40
CA SER A 62 4.15 -10.76 -3.67
C SER A 62 3.27 -10.19 -4.77
N ALA A 63 2.03 -10.66 -4.92
CA ALA A 63 1.09 -10.13 -5.91
C ALA A 63 0.80 -8.63 -5.67
N VAL A 64 0.67 -8.20 -4.41
CA VAL A 64 0.50 -6.77 -4.09
C VAL A 64 1.75 -5.96 -4.44
N ALA A 65 2.95 -6.49 -4.20
CA ALA A 65 4.20 -5.83 -4.58
C ALA A 65 4.33 -5.68 -6.11
N GLU A 66 3.98 -6.71 -6.88
CA GLU A 66 3.93 -6.67 -8.35
C GLU A 66 2.88 -5.67 -8.85
N GLY A 67 1.69 -5.65 -8.24
CA GLY A 67 0.65 -4.67 -8.53
C GLY A 67 1.11 -3.24 -8.27
N THR A 68 1.83 -3.01 -7.17
CA THR A 68 2.45 -1.70 -6.87
C THR A 68 3.41 -1.28 -7.97
N MET A 69 4.31 -2.18 -8.38
CA MET A 69 5.26 -1.92 -9.47
C MET A 69 4.55 -1.62 -10.80
N SER A 70 3.51 -2.39 -11.11
CA SER A 70 2.69 -2.20 -12.32
C SER A 70 2.05 -0.81 -12.36
N MET A 71 1.45 -0.36 -11.25
CA MET A 71 0.84 0.98 -11.16
C MET A 71 1.88 2.08 -11.36
N ILE A 72 3.03 2.00 -10.70
CA ILE A 72 4.12 2.96 -10.85
C ILE A 72 4.59 3.04 -12.30
N LEU A 73 4.88 1.90 -12.92
CA LEU A 73 5.34 1.86 -14.31
C LEU A 73 4.27 2.37 -15.27
N SER A 74 3.00 2.06 -15.05
CA SER A 74 1.90 2.55 -15.87
C SER A 74 1.80 4.08 -15.85
N LEU A 75 1.92 4.69 -14.69
CA LEU A 75 1.91 6.15 -14.54
C LEU A 75 3.17 6.78 -15.15
N LEU A 76 4.36 6.28 -14.83
CA LEU A 76 5.62 6.82 -15.34
C LEU A 76 5.74 6.69 -16.85
N LYS A 77 5.23 5.62 -17.44
CA LYS A 77 5.29 5.36 -18.89
C LYS A 77 4.07 5.86 -19.63
N LYS A 78 3.09 6.45 -18.92
CA LYS A 78 1.83 6.95 -19.51
C LYS A 78 1.17 5.87 -20.37
N THR A 79 1.09 4.64 -19.83
CA THR A 79 0.68 3.46 -20.62
C THR A 79 -0.74 3.62 -21.16
N ARG A 80 -1.65 4.13 -20.34
CA ARG A 80 -3.04 4.36 -20.71
C ARG A 80 -3.16 5.43 -21.81
N GLU A 81 -2.54 6.57 -21.59
CA GLU A 81 -2.58 7.71 -22.51
C GLU A 81 -1.97 7.34 -23.88
N ARG A 82 -0.92 6.54 -23.86
CA ARG A 82 -0.29 6.01 -25.09
C ARG A 82 -1.19 5.02 -25.82
N ASP A 83 -1.85 4.12 -25.11
CA ASP A 83 -2.81 3.18 -25.69
C ASP A 83 -3.98 3.95 -26.34
N GLU A 84 -4.51 4.95 -25.63
CA GLU A 84 -5.58 5.80 -26.17
C GLU A 84 -5.12 6.61 -27.42
N ALA A 85 -3.91 7.15 -27.42
CA ALA A 85 -3.32 7.85 -28.56
C ALA A 85 -3.14 6.93 -29.77
N MET A 86 -2.62 5.71 -29.54
CA MET A 86 -2.47 4.71 -30.60
C MET A 86 -3.81 4.32 -31.23
N LYS A 87 -4.86 4.17 -30.44
CA LYS A 87 -6.22 3.88 -30.92
C LYS A 87 -6.81 5.01 -31.77
N ARG A 88 -6.35 6.27 -31.55
CA ARG A 88 -6.70 7.42 -32.41
C ARG A 88 -5.80 7.57 -33.65
N GLY A 89 -4.81 6.68 -33.83
CA GLY A 89 -3.86 6.77 -34.96
C GLY A 89 -2.71 7.77 -34.71
N GLU A 90 -2.56 8.28 -33.49
CA GLU A 90 -1.49 9.21 -33.11
C GLU A 90 -0.18 8.45 -32.85
N TRP A 91 0.94 8.98 -33.34
CA TRP A 91 2.24 8.33 -33.19
C TRP A 91 3.31 9.32 -32.74
N ARG A 92 4.10 8.93 -31.72
CA ARG A 92 5.24 9.71 -31.21
C ARG A 92 4.90 11.11 -30.71
N ASP A 93 3.80 11.27 -29.99
CA ASP A 93 3.51 12.51 -29.29
C ASP A 93 4.57 12.79 -28.20
N PRO A 94 5.33 13.89 -28.27
CA PRO A 94 6.33 14.26 -27.26
C PRO A 94 5.72 14.46 -25.86
N VAL A 95 4.45 14.87 -25.77
CA VAL A 95 3.73 15.05 -24.50
C VAL A 95 3.57 13.73 -23.76
N LEU A 96 3.55 12.61 -24.48
CA LEU A 96 3.45 11.27 -23.92
C LEU A 96 4.83 10.64 -23.60
N GLN A 97 5.90 11.42 -23.61
CA GLN A 97 7.20 10.91 -23.19
C GLN A 97 7.16 10.51 -21.71
N GLY A 98 7.47 9.25 -21.44
CA GLY A 98 7.48 8.72 -20.08
C GLY A 98 8.75 9.08 -19.31
N THR A 99 8.63 9.11 -17.99
CA THR A 99 9.75 9.33 -17.07
C THR A 99 10.52 8.03 -16.83
N PHE A 100 11.85 8.12 -16.74
CA PHE A 100 12.70 6.99 -16.41
C PHE A 100 12.76 6.80 -14.88
N LEU A 101 12.56 5.57 -14.42
CA LEU A 101 12.48 5.28 -12.97
C LEU A 101 13.87 5.25 -12.32
N GLY A 102 14.75 4.46 -12.86
CA GLY A 102 15.99 4.09 -12.20
C GLY A 102 17.17 5.03 -12.47
N ASN A 103 18.28 4.75 -11.80
CA ASN A 103 19.55 5.42 -12.03
C ASN A 103 20.14 4.98 -13.38
N ARG A 104 20.78 5.92 -14.10
CA ARG A 104 21.39 5.69 -15.41
C ARG A 104 22.90 5.98 -15.39
N GLN A 105 23.61 5.37 -16.30
CA GLN A 105 25.06 5.53 -16.42
C GLN A 105 25.48 6.93 -16.90
N ASP A 106 24.57 7.67 -17.55
CA ASP A 106 24.81 9.04 -18.01
C ASP A 106 24.66 10.12 -16.92
N GLY A 107 24.54 9.70 -15.65
CA GLY A 107 24.44 10.60 -14.50
C GLY A 107 23.01 10.93 -14.04
N TYR A 108 21.99 10.44 -14.74
CA TYR A 108 20.61 10.58 -14.25
C TYR A 108 20.41 9.78 -12.96
N LYS A 109 20.04 10.46 -11.87
CA LYS A 109 19.94 9.87 -10.52
C LYS A 109 18.75 8.94 -10.32
N GLY A 110 17.78 8.95 -11.23
CA GLY A 110 16.49 8.26 -11.03
C GLY A 110 15.57 9.00 -10.05
N LEU A 111 14.44 8.36 -9.78
CA LEU A 111 13.44 8.83 -8.84
C LEU A 111 13.70 8.25 -7.44
N THR A 112 13.28 8.97 -6.41
CA THR A 112 13.28 8.49 -5.02
C THR A 112 11.93 7.86 -4.70
N ILE A 113 11.94 6.62 -4.21
CA ILE A 113 10.74 5.92 -3.72
C ILE A 113 10.72 5.95 -2.20
N GLY A 114 9.66 6.52 -1.63
CA GLY A 114 9.37 6.50 -0.20
C GLY A 114 8.32 5.44 0.11
N MET A 115 8.63 4.56 1.05
CA MET A 115 7.71 3.52 1.53
C MET A 115 7.24 3.83 2.93
N ILE A 116 5.94 4.02 3.11
CA ILE A 116 5.31 4.17 4.43
C ILE A 116 4.82 2.80 4.87
N GLY A 117 5.46 2.24 5.91
CA GLY A 117 5.38 0.84 6.29
C GLY A 117 6.44 -0.01 5.57
N PHE A 118 7.21 -0.80 6.34
CA PHE A 118 8.30 -1.64 5.81
C PHE A 118 8.15 -3.13 6.17
N GLY A 119 6.90 -3.61 6.02
CA GLY A 119 6.52 -4.99 6.24
C GLY A 119 6.92 -5.94 5.08
N ARG A 120 6.24 -7.08 4.98
CA ARG A 120 6.52 -8.12 3.97
C ARG A 120 6.35 -7.62 2.54
N THR A 121 5.25 -6.92 2.26
CA THR A 121 4.95 -6.37 0.93
C THR A 121 6.00 -5.34 0.50
N ALA A 122 6.34 -4.37 1.37
CA ALA A 122 7.32 -3.35 1.07
C ALA A 122 8.71 -3.95 0.80
N ARG A 123 9.14 -4.93 1.60
CA ARG A 123 10.42 -5.64 1.37
C ARG A 123 10.42 -6.40 0.05
N ARG A 124 9.33 -7.13 -0.26
CA ARG A 124 9.21 -7.78 -1.57
C ARG A 124 9.24 -6.77 -2.72
N PHE A 125 8.59 -5.62 -2.54
CA PHE A 125 8.65 -4.53 -3.52
C PHE A 125 10.08 -3.98 -3.67
N THR A 126 10.85 -3.87 -2.58
CA THR A 126 12.28 -3.52 -2.64
C THR A 126 13.08 -4.50 -3.48
N ASP A 127 12.84 -5.82 -3.33
CA ASP A 127 13.50 -6.84 -4.15
C ASP A 127 13.20 -6.66 -5.65
N LEU A 128 11.95 -6.34 -6.01
CA LEU A 128 11.57 -6.06 -7.39
C LEU A 128 12.23 -4.80 -7.94
N LEU A 129 12.53 -3.82 -7.09
CA LEU A 129 13.19 -2.57 -7.46
C LEU A 129 14.71 -2.68 -7.59
N ALA A 130 15.34 -3.72 -7.06
CA ALA A 130 16.81 -3.86 -7.03
C ALA A 130 17.47 -3.67 -8.40
N PRO A 131 16.98 -4.24 -9.53
CA PRO A 131 17.58 -4.05 -10.85
C PRO A 131 17.51 -2.60 -11.36
N TRP A 132 16.59 -1.80 -10.85
CA TRP A 132 16.38 -0.41 -11.26
C TRP A 132 17.36 0.56 -10.61
N ARG A 133 18.02 0.14 -9.54
CA ARG A 133 18.99 0.96 -8.79
C ARG A 133 18.42 2.33 -8.39
N VAL A 134 17.18 2.34 -7.92
CA VAL A 134 16.50 3.53 -7.39
C VAL A 134 16.93 3.81 -5.97
N ARG A 135 16.86 5.07 -5.55
CA ARG A 135 16.98 5.42 -4.14
C ARG A 135 15.69 5.06 -3.42
N ILE A 136 15.79 4.24 -2.37
CA ILE A 136 14.66 3.81 -1.55
C ILE A 136 14.85 4.34 -0.14
N ILE A 137 13.85 5.07 0.35
CA ILE A 137 13.75 5.51 1.73
C ILE A 137 12.46 4.94 2.34
N ALA A 138 12.47 4.65 3.64
CA ALA A 138 11.27 4.10 4.26
C ALA A 138 11.08 4.61 5.69
N TYR A 139 9.82 4.72 6.07
CA TYR A 139 9.34 5.04 7.41
C TYR A 139 8.53 3.87 7.96
N ASP A 140 9.00 3.31 9.06
CA ASP A 140 8.25 2.34 9.87
C ASP A 140 8.78 2.45 11.30
N PRO A 141 7.95 2.87 12.27
CA PRO A 141 8.39 3.03 13.65
C PRO A 141 8.58 1.70 14.40
N TYR A 142 7.99 0.60 13.89
CA TYR A 142 7.94 -0.69 14.57
C TYR A 142 8.97 -1.70 14.08
N ILE A 143 9.57 -1.45 12.92
CA ILE A 143 10.56 -2.36 12.34
C ILE A 143 11.96 -2.04 12.86
N GLU A 144 12.67 -3.09 13.28
CA GLU A 144 14.05 -2.98 13.73
C GLU A 144 14.98 -2.36 12.68
N PRO A 145 15.86 -1.42 13.07
CA PRO A 145 16.76 -0.71 12.13
C PRO A 145 17.59 -1.62 11.26
N SER A 146 18.02 -2.78 11.76
CA SER A 146 18.80 -3.78 11.02
C SER A 146 18.10 -4.28 9.75
N ARG A 147 16.76 -4.32 9.75
CA ARG A 147 15.98 -4.77 8.59
C ARG A 147 16.09 -3.82 7.39
N PHE A 148 16.20 -2.53 7.64
CA PHE A 148 16.40 -1.52 6.58
C PHE A 148 17.78 -1.69 5.94
N VAL A 149 18.81 -1.87 6.74
CA VAL A 149 20.20 -2.09 6.28
C VAL A 149 20.29 -3.33 5.39
N LEU A 150 19.71 -4.45 5.84
CA LEU A 150 19.72 -5.71 5.09
C LEU A 150 19.01 -5.59 3.73
N SER A 151 18.08 -4.67 3.60
CA SER A 151 17.35 -4.43 2.36
C SER A 151 17.91 -3.28 1.53
N ASN A 152 19.04 -2.69 1.91
CA ASN A 152 19.64 -1.51 1.27
C ASN A 152 18.65 -0.34 1.14
N VAL A 153 17.90 -0.09 2.21
CA VAL A 153 16.91 0.98 2.33
C VAL A 153 17.31 1.94 3.44
N THR A 154 17.21 3.23 3.17
CA THR A 154 17.50 4.24 4.18
C THR A 154 16.25 4.50 5.04
N ARG A 155 16.36 4.26 6.36
CA ARG A 155 15.31 4.63 7.30
C ARG A 155 15.32 6.14 7.52
N VAL A 156 14.13 6.75 7.43
CA VAL A 156 13.92 8.20 7.67
C VAL A 156 12.65 8.42 8.51
N ASP A 157 12.44 9.63 9.01
CA ASP A 157 11.16 10.05 9.56
C ASP A 157 10.13 10.31 8.45
N LEU A 158 8.85 10.41 8.84
CA LEU A 158 7.75 10.59 7.89
C LEU A 158 7.86 11.91 7.11
N THR A 159 8.23 13.00 7.78
CA THR A 159 8.37 14.32 7.15
C THR A 159 9.45 14.32 6.07
N THR A 160 10.60 13.76 6.37
CA THR A 160 11.71 13.60 5.42
C THR A 160 11.28 12.73 4.24
N LEU A 161 10.60 11.62 4.50
CA LEU A 161 10.09 10.73 3.44
C LEU A 161 9.18 11.49 2.48
N LEU A 162 8.18 12.20 3.00
CA LEU A 162 7.21 12.92 2.17
C LEU A 162 7.87 14.01 1.31
N LYS A 163 8.82 14.76 1.88
CA LYS A 163 9.53 15.84 1.16
C LYS A 163 10.49 15.34 0.09
N GLU A 164 11.15 14.21 0.32
CA GLU A 164 12.20 13.74 -0.58
C GLU A 164 11.71 12.80 -1.67
N SER A 165 10.54 12.16 -1.47
CA SER A 165 10.02 11.16 -2.40
C SER A 165 9.43 11.77 -3.67
N ASP A 166 9.74 11.16 -4.80
CA ASP A 166 9.02 11.37 -6.07
C ASP A 166 7.82 10.43 -6.18
N ILE A 167 7.90 9.29 -5.49
CA ILE A 167 6.83 8.29 -5.40
C ILE A 167 6.68 7.90 -3.94
N VAL A 168 5.49 8.09 -3.39
CA VAL A 168 5.13 7.65 -2.03
C VAL A 168 4.23 6.43 -2.14
N SER A 169 4.64 5.31 -1.53
CA SER A 169 3.89 4.05 -1.57
C SER A 169 3.50 3.59 -0.17
N LEU A 170 2.20 3.34 0.04
CA LEU A 170 1.64 2.98 1.33
C LEU A 170 1.56 1.47 1.48
N HIS A 171 2.20 0.95 2.53
CA HIS A 171 2.28 -0.48 2.86
C HIS A 171 1.95 -0.76 4.33
N VAL A 172 1.16 0.09 4.95
CA VAL A 172 0.76 -0.03 6.37
C VAL A 172 -0.51 -0.86 6.53
N THR A 173 -0.68 -1.46 7.70
CA THR A 173 -1.95 -2.03 8.13
C THR A 173 -2.88 -0.91 8.60
N LEU A 174 -4.19 -1.04 8.37
CA LEU A 174 -5.16 -0.09 8.89
C LEU A 174 -5.34 -0.32 10.40
N THR A 175 -4.98 0.69 11.18
CA THR A 175 -5.15 0.76 12.65
C THR A 175 -5.76 2.10 13.03
N LYS A 176 -5.98 2.32 14.32
CA LYS A 176 -6.38 3.65 14.81
C LYS A 176 -5.35 4.74 14.49
N GLU A 177 -4.06 4.39 14.51
CA GLU A 177 -2.94 5.31 14.24
C GLU A 177 -2.76 5.60 12.76
N THR A 178 -2.99 4.61 11.88
CA THR A 178 -2.78 4.76 10.44
C THR A 178 -4.03 5.22 9.68
N ARG A 179 -5.18 5.27 10.36
CA ARG A 179 -6.41 5.82 9.76
C ARG A 179 -6.25 7.30 9.47
N GLN A 180 -6.41 7.67 8.19
CA GLN A 180 -6.25 9.04 7.67
C GLN A 180 -4.89 9.66 8.02
N MET A 181 -3.84 8.82 8.19
CA MET A 181 -2.49 9.31 8.49
C MET A 181 -1.88 10.13 7.35
N ILE A 182 -2.42 10.02 6.14
CA ILE A 182 -2.07 10.88 5.02
C ILE A 182 -3.23 11.86 4.82
N GLY A 183 -3.11 12.99 5.48
CA GLY A 183 -4.09 14.08 5.48
C GLY A 183 -3.58 15.32 4.74
N VAL A 184 -4.18 16.47 5.03
CA VAL A 184 -3.85 17.76 4.39
C VAL A 184 -2.39 18.14 4.61
N GLU A 185 -1.88 17.96 5.84
CA GLU A 185 -0.51 18.32 6.20
C GLU A 185 0.49 17.43 5.47
N GLU A 186 0.27 16.11 5.46
CA GLU A 186 1.15 15.14 4.82
C GLU A 186 1.18 15.32 3.30
N ILE A 187 0.01 15.51 2.67
CA ILE A 187 -0.08 15.80 1.24
C ILE A 187 0.62 17.13 0.93
N GLY A 188 0.47 18.13 1.76
CA GLY A 188 1.14 19.44 1.61
C GLY A 188 2.67 19.37 1.72
N LEU A 189 3.23 18.32 2.34
CA LEU A 189 4.68 18.09 2.40
C LEU A 189 5.22 17.39 1.15
N MET A 190 4.38 16.75 0.37
CA MET A 190 4.80 16.03 -0.84
C MET A 190 5.19 17.01 -1.94
N LYS A 191 6.06 16.55 -2.85
CA LYS A 191 6.36 17.31 -4.07
C LYS A 191 5.10 17.45 -4.92
N GLN A 192 4.92 18.58 -5.58
CA GLN A 192 3.77 18.80 -6.49
C GLN A 192 3.69 17.76 -7.63
N THR A 193 4.83 17.19 -8.00
CA THR A 193 4.92 16.15 -9.04
C THR A 193 4.91 14.74 -8.46
N ALA A 194 4.74 14.58 -7.14
CA ALA A 194 4.82 13.29 -6.51
C ALA A 194 3.65 12.39 -6.91
N ILE A 195 3.93 11.10 -6.99
CA ILE A 195 2.94 10.05 -7.22
C ILE A 195 2.63 9.39 -5.88
N LEU A 196 1.36 9.31 -5.50
CA LEU A 196 0.89 8.56 -4.34
C LEU A 196 0.30 7.23 -4.77
N ILE A 197 0.85 6.13 -4.26
CA ILE A 197 0.37 4.76 -4.50
C ILE A 197 -0.17 4.19 -3.18
N ASN A 198 -1.41 3.74 -3.19
CA ASN A 198 -2.02 3.10 -2.03
C ASN A 198 -2.53 1.70 -2.39
N THR A 199 -1.73 0.68 -2.07
CA THR A 199 -2.10 -0.74 -2.17
C THR A 199 -2.45 -1.35 -0.81
N SER A 200 -2.55 -0.52 0.24
CA SER A 200 -2.94 -0.95 1.58
C SER A 200 -4.46 -0.88 1.80
N ARG A 201 -4.97 0.21 2.36
CA ARG A 201 -6.40 0.45 2.59
C ARG A 201 -6.75 1.90 2.25
N GLY A 202 -7.90 2.12 1.59
CA GLY A 202 -8.36 3.48 1.25
C GLY A 202 -8.38 4.43 2.45
N GLN A 203 -8.83 3.93 3.59
CA GLN A 203 -8.96 4.71 4.84
C GLN A 203 -7.64 5.16 5.47
N VAL A 204 -6.48 4.77 4.96
CA VAL A 204 -5.16 5.30 5.36
C VAL A 204 -4.97 6.73 4.86
N VAL A 205 -5.62 7.07 3.75
CA VAL A 205 -5.62 8.42 3.17
C VAL A 205 -6.92 9.14 3.54
N ASN A 206 -6.84 10.42 3.87
CA ASN A 206 -8.00 11.27 3.98
C ASN A 206 -8.50 11.60 2.56
N GLU A 207 -9.62 10.99 2.17
CA GLU A 207 -10.14 11.08 0.80
C GLU A 207 -10.46 12.53 0.39
N LYS A 208 -11.02 13.33 1.32
CA LYS A 208 -11.32 14.74 1.04
C LYS A 208 -10.04 15.53 0.79
N ALA A 209 -9.02 15.36 1.63
CA ALA A 209 -7.73 16.04 1.47
C ALA A 209 -7.06 15.66 0.12
N LEU A 210 -7.17 14.38 -0.29
CA LEU A 210 -6.65 13.92 -1.56
C LEU A 210 -7.41 14.55 -2.74
N ILE A 211 -8.74 14.60 -2.69
CA ILE A 211 -9.57 15.22 -3.73
C ILE A 211 -9.21 16.70 -3.86
N ASP A 212 -9.16 17.43 -2.75
CA ASP A 212 -8.82 18.86 -2.73
C ASP A 212 -7.42 19.12 -3.33
N ALA A 213 -6.44 18.25 -3.03
CA ALA A 213 -5.09 18.38 -3.56
C ALA A 213 -4.96 18.02 -5.06
N LEU A 214 -5.81 17.15 -5.59
CA LEU A 214 -5.82 16.79 -7.01
C LEU A 214 -6.57 17.82 -7.89
N GLN A 215 -7.37 18.70 -7.30
CA GLN A 215 -8.14 19.73 -7.98
C GLN A 215 -7.42 21.09 -8.04
N ASN A 216 -6.41 21.30 -7.18
CA ASN A 216 -5.64 22.54 -7.06
C ASN A 216 -4.17 22.32 -7.47
#